data_6e9259dbb6e88b257457e8caa184b350
#
_entry.id   6e9259dbb6e88b257457e8caa184b350
#
_cell.length_a   1.000
_cell.length_b   1.000
_cell.length_c   1.000
_cell.angle_alpha   90.00
_cell.angle_beta   90.00
_cell.angle_gamma   90.00
#
_symmetry.space_group_name_H-M   'P 1'
#
loop_
_entity.id
_entity.type
_entity.pdbx_description
1 polymer ?
#
loop_
_entity_poly.entity_id
_entity_poly.type
_entity_poly.pdbx_seq_one_letter_code
_entity_poly.pdbx_strand_id
1 'polypeptide(L)'
;QEITNKLIHQQCVYGCRCSRKQIKAMGGIYQGHCKTLNLSTEQGALRLSQQHPTCHFNDLIQGDITVNSALAHEDYIIKRSDGLFAYQLVVVIDDIEQGINRVVRGADLIEPTARQISLFKQLNAPIPQYAHLPLAVAEPGFKLSKQNYAPAISTDNPKPALIDAFEFLNLPVHSQLNDLSVEQLITWAINEFSLTAVPNIPEIQISQGQHPNSTKFTHLSK
;
A
#
# COMPACT_ATOMS: atom_id res chain seq x y z
N GLN A 1 5.07 1.29 -21.42
CA GLN A 1 6.30 1.71 -22.15
C GLN A 1 6.18 3.15 -22.68
N GLU A 2 5.05 3.54 -23.25
CA GLU A 2 4.82 4.88 -23.81
C GLU A 2 5.07 6.00 -22.79
N ILE A 3 4.46 5.91 -21.61
CA ILE A 3 4.66 6.87 -20.52
C ILE A 3 6.13 6.95 -20.09
N THR A 4 6.83 5.81 -20.04
CA THR A 4 8.27 5.82 -19.71
C THR A 4 9.08 6.57 -20.77
N ASN A 5 8.78 6.37 -22.05
CA ASN A 5 9.43 7.09 -23.14
C ASN A 5 9.14 8.59 -23.05
N LYS A 6 7.89 8.99 -22.75
CA LYS A 6 7.52 10.39 -22.52
C LYS A 6 8.33 11.02 -21.39
N LEU A 7 8.45 10.33 -20.25
CA LEU A 7 9.24 10.79 -19.09
C LEU A 7 10.75 10.90 -19.41
N ILE A 8 11.29 10.00 -20.26
CA ILE A 8 12.68 10.08 -20.74
C ILE A 8 12.86 11.32 -21.63
N HIS A 9 11.98 11.56 -22.58
CA HIS A 9 12.02 12.75 -23.45
C HIS A 9 11.90 14.06 -22.64
N GLN A 10 11.15 14.05 -21.56
CA GLN A 10 11.04 15.18 -20.63
C GLN A 10 12.25 15.33 -19.68
N GLN A 11 13.27 14.49 -19.83
CA GLN A 11 14.48 14.48 -18.98
C GLN A 11 14.16 14.26 -17.47
N CYS A 12 13.01 13.65 -17.20
CA CYS A 12 12.61 13.30 -15.83
C CYS A 12 13.13 11.93 -15.39
N VAL A 13 13.80 11.19 -16.29
CA VAL A 13 14.27 9.82 -16.05
C VAL A 13 15.73 9.69 -16.46
N TYR A 14 16.50 8.96 -15.67
CA TYR A 14 17.90 8.65 -15.95
C TYR A 14 18.27 7.20 -15.63
N GLY A 15 19.33 6.70 -16.26
CA GLY A 15 19.85 5.36 -16.02
C GLY A 15 20.52 5.23 -14.66
N CYS A 16 20.35 4.08 -13.99
CA CYS A 16 20.96 3.79 -12.70
C CYS A 16 21.56 2.38 -12.68
N ARG A 17 22.80 2.26 -12.18
CA ARG A 17 23.53 0.99 -12.00
C ARG A 17 23.76 0.61 -10.53
N CYS A 18 23.25 1.39 -9.58
CA CYS A 18 23.42 1.10 -8.17
C CYS A 18 22.66 -0.16 -7.76
N SER A 19 23.36 -1.08 -7.09
CA SER A 19 22.76 -2.27 -6.48
C SER A 19 22.07 -1.93 -5.15
N ARG A 20 21.12 -2.78 -4.71
CA ARG A 20 20.49 -2.66 -3.38
C ARG A 20 21.53 -2.64 -2.25
N LYS A 21 22.61 -3.45 -2.37
CA LYS A 21 23.69 -3.49 -1.39
C LYS A 21 24.40 -2.14 -1.26
N GLN A 22 24.68 -1.49 -2.39
CA GLN A 22 25.32 -0.15 -2.40
C GLN A 22 24.40 0.90 -1.78
N ILE A 23 23.09 0.89 -2.11
CA ILE A 23 22.13 1.83 -1.53
C ILE A 23 22.01 1.62 -0.02
N LYS A 24 21.95 0.36 0.44
CA LYS A 24 21.93 0.03 1.88
C LYS A 24 23.19 0.54 2.60
N ALA A 25 24.37 0.42 1.99
CA ALA A 25 25.62 0.95 2.53
C ALA A 25 25.66 2.49 2.61
N MET A 26 24.83 3.19 1.81
CA MET A 26 24.68 4.65 1.83
C MET A 26 23.53 5.14 2.76
N GLY A 27 23.06 4.29 3.67
CA GLY A 27 22.00 4.62 4.62
C GLY A 27 20.59 4.22 4.17
N GLY A 28 20.46 3.44 3.10
CA GLY A 28 19.16 2.87 2.64
C GLY A 28 18.32 3.80 1.77
N ILE A 29 18.67 5.09 1.66
CA ILE A 29 18.00 6.08 0.81
C ILE A 29 18.98 6.49 -0.30
N TYR A 30 18.50 6.44 -1.53
CA TYR A 30 19.33 6.79 -2.68
C TYR A 30 19.51 8.30 -2.81
N GLN A 31 20.75 8.74 -2.92
CA GLN A 31 21.15 10.16 -2.90
C GLN A 31 21.53 10.73 -4.28
N GLY A 32 20.97 10.21 -5.37
CA GLY A 32 21.20 10.76 -6.71
C GLY A 32 22.53 10.38 -7.36
N HIS A 33 23.29 9.42 -6.84
CA HIS A 33 24.65 9.07 -7.30
C HIS A 33 24.80 8.90 -8.82
N CYS A 34 23.82 8.35 -9.53
CA CYS A 34 23.90 8.15 -10.98
C CYS A 34 23.31 9.31 -11.79
N LYS A 35 22.72 10.32 -11.15
CA LYS A 35 21.97 11.39 -11.82
C LYS A 35 22.81 12.19 -12.82
N THR A 36 24.09 12.42 -12.49
CA THR A 36 25.03 13.19 -13.29
C THR A 36 25.94 12.34 -14.20
N LEU A 37 25.79 11.01 -14.16
CA LEU A 37 26.70 10.10 -14.89
C LEU A 37 26.27 9.87 -16.35
N ASN A 38 25.17 10.46 -16.81
CA ASN A 38 24.66 10.32 -18.17
C ASN A 38 24.61 8.87 -18.68
N LEU A 39 24.19 7.94 -17.79
CA LEU A 39 24.08 6.53 -18.16
C LEU A 39 22.94 6.33 -19.16
N SER A 40 23.13 5.37 -20.08
CA SER A 40 22.09 5.00 -21.04
C SER A 40 20.78 4.65 -20.36
N THR A 41 19.66 5.10 -20.94
CA THR A 41 18.31 4.74 -20.56
C THR A 41 17.79 3.49 -21.26
N GLU A 42 18.54 2.94 -22.22
CA GLU A 42 18.16 1.74 -22.96
C GLU A 42 18.43 0.46 -22.17
N GLN A 43 19.44 0.49 -21.32
CA GLN A 43 19.89 -0.66 -20.54
C GLN A 43 19.95 -0.34 -19.05
N GLY A 44 19.68 -1.35 -18.22
CA GLY A 44 19.75 -1.23 -16.76
C GLY A 44 18.46 -0.70 -16.13
N ALA A 45 18.58 -0.25 -14.89
CA ALA A 45 17.46 0.30 -14.15
C ALA A 45 17.24 1.78 -14.51
N LEU A 46 15.97 2.21 -14.48
CA LEU A 46 15.58 3.60 -14.68
C LEU A 46 15.06 4.19 -13.38
N ARG A 47 15.51 5.39 -13.05
CA ARG A 47 15.01 6.19 -11.93
C ARG A 47 14.25 7.41 -12.41
N LEU A 48 13.13 7.68 -11.76
CA LEU A 48 12.44 8.96 -11.87
C LEU A 48 13.16 9.97 -10.98
N SER A 49 13.50 11.12 -11.55
CA SER A 49 13.97 12.29 -10.80
C SER A 49 12.79 12.91 -10.06
N GLN A 50 12.85 12.94 -8.74
CA GLN A 50 11.78 13.44 -7.90
C GLN A 50 11.65 14.97 -8.01
N GLN A 51 10.58 15.44 -8.66
CA GLN A 51 10.31 16.88 -8.85
C GLN A 51 9.13 17.38 -8.02
N HIS A 52 8.29 16.49 -7.55
CA HIS A 52 7.08 16.80 -6.80
C HIS A 52 7.03 16.03 -5.46
N PRO A 53 8.03 16.20 -4.56
CA PRO A 53 8.08 15.46 -3.31
C PRO A 53 6.78 15.69 -2.50
N THR A 54 6.23 14.61 -1.97
CA THR A 54 5.04 14.64 -1.14
C THR A 54 5.40 14.15 0.25
N CYS A 55 5.54 15.08 1.20
CA CYS A 55 5.83 14.77 2.60
C CYS A 55 4.57 14.57 3.44
N HIS A 56 3.44 15.12 2.99
CA HIS A 56 2.17 15.08 3.70
C HIS A 56 1.02 14.76 2.76
N PHE A 57 0.08 13.96 3.21
CA PHE A 57 -1.20 13.73 2.53
C PHE A 57 -2.26 13.32 3.57
N ASN A 58 -3.54 13.51 3.23
CA ASN A 58 -4.64 13.05 4.06
C ASN A 58 -5.13 11.68 3.59
N ASP A 59 -5.30 10.77 4.56
CA ASP A 59 -5.88 9.45 4.36
C ASP A 59 -7.27 9.39 5.02
N LEU A 60 -8.23 8.78 4.36
CA LEU A 60 -9.61 8.74 4.82
C LEU A 60 -9.82 7.94 6.12
N ILE A 61 -8.88 7.04 6.47
CA ILE A 61 -8.93 6.21 7.68
C ILE A 61 -7.83 6.65 8.65
N GLN A 62 -6.59 6.73 8.17
CA GLN A 62 -5.43 7.00 9.03
C GLN A 62 -5.22 8.49 9.34
N GLY A 63 -6.01 9.39 8.70
CA GLY A 63 -5.93 10.83 8.91
C GLY A 63 -4.72 11.48 8.26
N ASP A 64 -4.14 12.47 8.91
CA ASP A 64 -2.99 13.21 8.39
C ASP A 64 -1.70 12.39 8.47
N ILE A 65 -1.17 12.05 7.32
CA ILE A 65 0.05 11.26 7.16
C ILE A 65 1.24 12.17 6.90
N THR A 66 2.27 12.00 7.71
CA THR A 66 3.60 12.60 7.48
C THR A 66 4.59 11.52 7.11
N VAL A 67 5.24 11.65 5.96
CA VAL A 67 6.24 10.73 5.45
C VAL A 67 7.63 11.30 5.69
N ASN A 68 8.61 10.42 5.94
CA ASN A 68 10.02 10.82 6.07
C ASN A 68 10.45 11.68 4.87
N SER A 69 10.94 12.89 5.14
CA SER A 69 11.31 13.86 4.10
C SER A 69 12.38 13.32 3.15
N ALA A 70 13.39 12.62 3.66
CA ALA A 70 14.44 12.05 2.82
C ALA A 70 13.88 10.99 1.85
N LEU A 71 12.91 10.18 2.30
CA LEU A 71 12.23 9.21 1.48
C LEU A 71 11.32 9.86 0.43
N ALA A 72 10.63 10.94 0.80
CA ALA A 72 9.75 11.70 -0.11
C ALA A 72 10.55 12.37 -1.25
N HIS A 73 11.80 12.80 -0.97
CA HIS A 73 12.67 13.43 -1.96
C HIS A 73 13.55 12.45 -2.75
N GLU A 74 13.52 11.17 -2.41
CA GLU A 74 14.33 10.16 -3.08
C GLU A 74 13.90 9.95 -4.54
N ASP A 75 14.89 10.00 -5.46
CA ASP A 75 14.69 9.52 -6.83
C ASP A 75 14.48 7.99 -6.79
N TYR A 76 13.38 7.48 -7.32
CA TYR A 76 13.01 6.07 -7.16
C TYR A 76 12.96 5.30 -8.48
N ILE A 77 13.14 3.97 -8.38
CA ILE A 77 13.12 3.08 -9.54
C ILE A 77 11.71 3.01 -10.13
N ILE A 78 11.61 3.23 -11.45
CA ILE A 78 10.40 3.02 -12.25
C ILE A 78 10.52 1.84 -13.22
N LYS A 79 11.75 1.46 -13.59
CA LYS A 79 12.03 0.23 -14.35
C LYS A 79 13.25 -0.45 -13.75
N ARG A 80 13.16 -1.75 -13.55
CA ARG A 80 14.23 -2.57 -12.98
C ARG A 80 15.24 -2.96 -14.05
N SER A 81 16.45 -3.36 -13.62
CA SER A 81 17.51 -3.82 -14.54
C SER A 81 17.17 -5.12 -15.28
N ASP A 82 16.19 -5.89 -14.78
CA ASP A 82 15.65 -7.09 -15.46
C ASP A 82 14.57 -6.74 -16.50
N GLY A 83 14.31 -5.46 -16.74
CA GLY A 83 13.36 -4.98 -17.72
C GLY A 83 11.92 -4.83 -17.22
N LEU A 84 11.59 -5.33 -16.01
CA LEU A 84 10.26 -5.20 -15.43
C LEU A 84 10.02 -3.79 -14.90
N PHE A 85 8.81 -3.29 -15.09
CA PHE A 85 8.39 -2.03 -14.49
C PHE A 85 8.20 -2.17 -12.98
N ALA A 86 8.54 -1.11 -12.25
CA ALA A 86 8.31 -1.09 -10.82
C ALA A 86 6.82 -0.87 -10.51
N TYR A 87 6.35 -1.49 -9.44
CA TYR A 87 4.96 -1.41 -8.97
C TYR A 87 4.43 0.03 -8.92
N GLN A 88 5.24 0.97 -8.41
CA GLN A 88 4.86 2.39 -8.30
C GLN A 88 4.46 3.02 -9.63
N LEU A 89 5.15 2.65 -10.73
CA LEU A 89 4.80 3.17 -12.06
C LEU A 89 3.54 2.51 -12.60
N VAL A 90 3.47 1.17 -12.49
CA VAL A 90 2.37 0.39 -13.08
C VAL A 90 1.05 0.77 -12.45
N VAL A 91 0.95 0.74 -11.12
CA VAL A 91 -0.31 1.02 -10.42
C VAL A 91 -0.83 2.44 -10.70
N VAL A 92 0.05 3.43 -10.75
CA VAL A 92 -0.37 4.82 -11.04
C VAL A 92 -0.88 4.98 -12.47
N ILE A 93 -0.22 4.33 -13.45
CA ILE A 93 -0.65 4.39 -14.85
C ILE A 93 -2.00 3.68 -15.01
N ASP A 94 -2.16 2.49 -14.44
CA ASP A 94 -3.39 1.71 -14.49
C ASP A 94 -4.55 2.48 -13.82
N ASP A 95 -4.29 3.10 -12.66
CA ASP A 95 -5.28 3.93 -11.96
C ASP A 95 -5.73 5.15 -12.80
N ILE A 96 -4.78 5.79 -13.49
CA ILE A 96 -5.08 6.92 -14.41
C ILE A 96 -5.93 6.44 -15.59
N GLU A 97 -5.52 5.36 -16.25
CA GLU A 97 -6.21 4.82 -17.42
C GLU A 97 -7.62 4.32 -17.11
N GLN A 98 -7.80 3.76 -15.92
CA GLN A 98 -9.10 3.25 -15.45
C GLN A 98 -9.96 4.33 -14.77
N GLY A 99 -9.44 5.54 -14.59
CA GLY A 99 -10.18 6.63 -13.93
C GLY A 99 -10.47 6.37 -12.46
N ILE A 100 -9.55 5.68 -11.76
CA ILE A 100 -9.68 5.37 -10.34
C ILE A 100 -9.65 6.67 -9.52
N ASN A 101 -10.68 6.90 -8.74
CA ASN A 101 -10.82 8.08 -7.89
C ASN A 101 -10.69 7.79 -6.39
N ARG A 102 -10.68 6.51 -5.99
CA ARG A 102 -10.49 6.08 -4.60
C ARG A 102 -9.74 4.75 -4.54
N VAL A 103 -8.71 4.69 -3.70
CA VAL A 103 -7.87 3.51 -3.47
C VAL A 103 -8.02 3.06 -2.03
N VAL A 104 -8.55 1.84 -1.81
CA VAL A 104 -8.66 1.21 -0.49
C VAL A 104 -7.69 0.03 -0.45
N ARG A 105 -6.77 0.01 0.53
CA ARG A 105 -5.73 -1.03 0.63
C ARG A 105 -5.14 -1.12 2.04
N GLY A 106 -4.20 -2.02 2.27
CA GLY A 106 -3.55 -2.18 3.57
C GLY A 106 -2.56 -1.06 3.92
N ALA A 107 -2.41 -0.79 5.21
CA ALA A 107 -1.55 0.26 5.76
C ALA A 107 -0.04 0.07 5.48
N ASP A 108 0.41 -1.11 5.03
CA ASP A 108 1.77 -1.35 4.57
C ASP A 108 2.13 -0.54 3.31
N LEU A 109 1.15 0.06 2.66
CA LEU A 109 1.35 0.91 1.48
C LEU A 109 1.22 2.42 1.77
N ILE A 110 1.16 2.84 3.02
CA ILE A 110 1.11 4.27 3.39
C ILE A 110 2.34 5.02 2.88
N GLU A 111 3.56 4.59 3.22
CA GLU A 111 4.77 5.27 2.75
C GLU A 111 4.90 5.27 1.21
N PRO A 112 4.68 4.14 0.51
CA PRO A 112 4.65 4.12 -0.95
C PRO A 112 3.66 5.09 -1.59
N THR A 113 2.54 5.42 -0.91
CA THR A 113 1.53 6.35 -1.40
C THR A 113 2.11 7.74 -1.71
N ALA A 114 3.05 8.22 -0.91
CA ALA A 114 3.69 9.52 -1.14
C ALA A 114 4.40 9.58 -2.50
N ARG A 115 5.07 8.48 -2.92
CA ARG A 115 5.69 8.37 -4.25
C ARG A 115 4.67 8.26 -5.37
N GLN A 116 3.54 7.60 -5.12
CA GLN A 116 2.45 7.49 -6.09
C GLN A 116 1.78 8.85 -6.31
N ILE A 117 1.46 9.59 -5.24
CA ILE A 117 0.94 10.96 -5.32
C ILE A 117 1.92 11.87 -6.09
N SER A 118 3.21 11.75 -5.81
CA SER A 118 4.25 12.47 -6.54
C SER A 118 4.22 12.15 -8.05
N LEU A 119 4.01 10.88 -8.42
CA LEU A 119 3.93 10.46 -9.81
C LEU A 119 2.64 10.96 -10.50
N PHE A 120 1.50 10.94 -9.80
CA PHE A 120 0.27 11.58 -10.31
C PHE A 120 0.51 13.06 -10.63
N LYS A 121 1.17 13.79 -9.73
CA LYS A 121 1.56 15.21 -9.96
C LYS A 121 2.48 15.35 -11.17
N GLN A 122 3.51 14.51 -11.28
CA GLN A 122 4.45 14.49 -12.40
C GLN A 122 3.78 14.23 -13.75
N LEU A 123 2.75 13.40 -13.76
CA LEU A 123 1.96 13.07 -14.94
C LEU A 123 0.82 14.07 -15.20
N ASN A 124 0.66 15.06 -14.33
CA ASN A 124 -0.43 16.04 -14.36
C ASN A 124 -1.83 15.37 -14.39
N ALA A 125 -2.00 14.32 -13.58
CA ALA A 125 -3.21 13.53 -13.48
C ALA A 125 -3.94 13.76 -12.15
N PRO A 126 -5.28 13.56 -12.09
CA PRO A 126 -6.05 13.63 -10.87
C PRO A 126 -5.54 12.63 -9.83
N ILE A 127 -5.35 13.09 -8.60
CA ILE A 127 -4.88 12.24 -7.49
C ILE A 127 -6.10 11.57 -6.85
N PRO A 128 -6.15 10.22 -6.71
CA PRO A 128 -7.23 9.54 -6.02
C PRO A 128 -7.22 9.83 -4.51
N GLN A 129 -8.37 9.63 -3.87
CA GLN A 129 -8.44 9.56 -2.41
C GLN A 129 -7.89 8.22 -1.94
N TYR A 130 -7.18 8.22 -0.81
CA TYR A 130 -6.61 7.00 -0.22
C TYR A 130 -7.29 6.66 1.10
N ALA A 131 -7.48 5.37 1.34
CA ALA A 131 -8.00 4.81 2.59
C ALA A 131 -7.17 3.56 2.95
N HIS A 132 -6.33 3.66 3.96
CA HIS A 132 -5.47 2.55 4.37
C HIS A 132 -6.07 1.82 5.57
N LEU A 133 -6.53 0.58 5.32
CA LEU A 133 -7.04 -0.33 6.33
C LEU A 133 -5.92 -0.81 7.26
N PRO A 134 -6.18 -1.03 8.54
CA PRO A 134 -5.23 -1.69 9.44
C PRO A 134 -4.72 -3.01 8.87
N LEU A 135 -3.51 -3.38 9.24
CA LEU A 135 -2.96 -4.71 8.97
C LEU A 135 -3.28 -5.65 10.13
N ALA A 136 -3.71 -6.85 9.80
CA ALA A 136 -3.76 -7.94 10.77
C ALA A 136 -2.34 -8.46 11.02
N VAL A 137 -1.87 -8.39 12.26
CA VAL A 137 -0.51 -8.81 12.64
C VAL A 137 -0.55 -9.86 13.75
N ALA A 138 0.36 -10.83 13.71
CA ALA A 138 0.56 -11.78 14.80
C ALA A 138 1.28 -11.09 15.97
N GLU A 139 2.28 -10.28 15.65
CA GLU A 139 3.03 -9.42 16.54
C GLU A 139 3.31 -8.10 15.80
N PRO A 140 3.61 -6.99 16.49
CA PRO A 140 3.93 -5.72 15.85
C PRO A 140 4.98 -5.86 14.74
N GLY A 141 4.67 -5.41 13.53
CA GLY A 141 5.51 -5.54 12.34
C GLY A 141 5.49 -6.92 11.64
N PHE A 142 4.78 -7.91 12.19
CA PHE A 142 4.66 -9.25 11.59
C PHE A 142 3.25 -9.47 11.01
N LYS A 143 3.04 -8.92 9.83
CA LYS A 143 1.79 -9.05 9.08
C LYS A 143 1.39 -10.52 8.87
N LEU A 144 0.12 -10.85 9.09
CA LEU A 144 -0.44 -12.13 8.66
C LEU A 144 -0.42 -12.19 7.13
N SER A 145 0.44 -13.05 6.60
CA SER A 145 0.62 -13.18 5.16
C SER A 145 1.11 -14.58 4.80
N LYS A 146 1.00 -14.93 3.52
CA LYS A 146 1.55 -16.18 2.99
C LYS A 146 3.06 -16.31 3.26
N GLN A 147 3.80 -15.19 3.25
CA GLN A 147 5.24 -15.17 3.53
C GLN A 147 5.56 -15.49 5.00
N ASN A 148 4.62 -15.22 5.90
CA ASN A 148 4.73 -15.47 7.33
C ASN A 148 3.96 -16.74 7.75
N TYR A 149 3.68 -17.65 6.79
CA TYR A 149 3.03 -18.93 7.04
C TYR A 149 1.64 -18.84 7.67
N ALA A 150 0.93 -17.73 7.48
CA ALA A 150 -0.45 -17.62 7.91
C ALA A 150 -1.32 -18.68 7.25
N PRO A 151 -2.19 -19.39 8.00
CA PRO A 151 -3.08 -20.40 7.41
C PRO A 151 -4.02 -19.74 6.39
N ALA A 152 -4.33 -20.50 5.33
CA ALA A 152 -5.29 -20.04 4.35
C ALA A 152 -6.70 -19.94 4.97
N ILE A 153 -7.48 -18.98 4.49
CA ILE A 153 -8.90 -18.85 4.88
C ILE A 153 -9.65 -20.08 4.32
N SER A 154 -10.50 -20.70 5.18
CA SER A 154 -11.37 -21.79 4.74
C SER A 154 -12.45 -21.26 3.79
N THR A 155 -12.54 -21.87 2.61
CA THR A 155 -13.60 -21.60 1.63
C THR A 155 -14.86 -22.44 1.84
N ASP A 156 -14.74 -23.55 2.58
CA ASP A 156 -15.84 -24.49 2.81
C ASP A 156 -16.86 -23.93 3.84
N ASN A 157 -16.37 -23.13 4.78
CA ASN A 157 -17.21 -22.40 5.73
C ASN A 157 -16.71 -20.95 5.88
N PRO A 158 -17.12 -20.02 5.01
CA PRO A 158 -16.62 -18.65 5.00
C PRO A 158 -17.22 -17.74 6.09
N LYS A 159 -18.35 -18.12 6.72
CA LYS A 159 -19.03 -17.24 7.68
C LYS A 159 -18.18 -16.79 8.88
N PRO A 160 -17.44 -17.67 9.57
CA PRO A 160 -16.57 -17.21 10.65
C PRO A 160 -15.55 -16.17 10.20
N ALA A 161 -14.90 -16.39 9.07
CA ALA A 161 -13.91 -15.46 8.52
C ALA A 161 -14.52 -14.10 8.13
N LEU A 162 -15.76 -14.08 7.64
CA LEU A 162 -16.48 -12.84 7.36
C LEU A 162 -16.82 -12.09 8.66
N ILE A 163 -17.31 -12.78 9.68
CA ILE A 163 -17.64 -12.18 10.99
C ILE A 163 -16.36 -11.63 11.64
N ASP A 164 -15.26 -12.37 11.61
CA ASP A 164 -13.96 -11.89 12.09
C ASP A 164 -13.50 -10.63 11.34
N ALA A 165 -13.68 -10.59 10.02
CA ALA A 165 -13.34 -9.41 9.21
C ALA A 165 -14.24 -8.20 9.54
N PHE A 166 -15.52 -8.42 9.82
CA PHE A 166 -16.43 -7.35 10.23
C PHE A 166 -16.03 -6.78 11.60
N GLU A 167 -15.73 -7.65 12.57
CA GLU A 167 -15.22 -7.22 13.88
C GLU A 167 -13.90 -6.46 13.76
N PHE A 168 -12.99 -6.95 12.90
CA PHE A 168 -11.72 -6.29 12.60
C PHE A 168 -11.91 -4.87 12.06
N LEU A 169 -12.93 -4.66 11.25
CA LEU A 169 -13.31 -3.34 10.70
C LEU A 169 -14.19 -2.52 11.64
N ASN A 170 -14.40 -3.02 12.88
CA ASN A 170 -15.21 -2.37 13.93
C ASN A 170 -16.70 -2.23 13.57
N LEU A 171 -17.28 -3.19 12.82
CA LEU A 171 -18.71 -3.28 12.65
C LEU A 171 -19.36 -3.82 13.94
N PRO A 172 -20.64 -3.49 14.23
CA PRO A 172 -21.34 -3.89 15.46
C PRO A 172 -21.78 -5.38 15.42
N VAL A 173 -20.82 -6.29 15.43
CA VAL A 173 -21.04 -7.74 15.36
C VAL A 173 -21.80 -8.24 16.57
N HIS A 174 -22.81 -9.12 16.34
CA HIS A 174 -23.62 -9.75 17.39
C HIS A 174 -23.94 -11.21 17.05
N SER A 175 -24.36 -12.00 18.03
CA SER A 175 -24.54 -13.47 17.91
C SER A 175 -25.53 -13.92 16.84
N GLN A 176 -26.57 -13.13 16.57
CA GLN A 176 -27.60 -13.46 15.56
C GLN A 176 -27.04 -13.48 14.12
N LEU A 177 -25.88 -12.88 13.86
CA LEU A 177 -25.23 -12.94 12.54
C LEU A 177 -24.84 -14.37 12.16
N ASN A 178 -24.62 -15.27 13.11
CA ASN A 178 -24.31 -16.67 12.84
C ASN A 178 -25.46 -17.41 12.12
N ASP A 179 -26.70 -16.95 12.27
CA ASP A 179 -27.87 -17.57 11.66
C ASP A 179 -28.10 -17.11 10.21
N LEU A 180 -27.42 -16.03 9.78
CA LEU A 180 -27.55 -15.46 8.45
C LEU A 180 -26.81 -16.29 7.38
N SER A 181 -27.31 -16.25 6.13
CA SER A 181 -26.54 -16.70 4.98
C SER A 181 -25.37 -15.76 4.68
N VAL A 182 -24.40 -16.20 3.86
CA VAL A 182 -23.28 -15.35 3.42
C VAL A 182 -23.77 -14.08 2.72
N GLU A 183 -24.77 -14.18 1.86
CA GLU A 183 -25.36 -13.04 1.15
C GLU A 183 -26.01 -12.04 2.10
N GLN A 184 -26.73 -12.56 3.12
CA GLN A 184 -27.34 -11.73 4.16
C GLN A 184 -26.28 -11.05 5.03
N LEU A 185 -25.20 -11.75 5.37
CA LEU A 185 -24.06 -11.18 6.11
C LEU A 185 -23.40 -10.02 5.35
N ILE A 186 -23.15 -10.20 4.05
CA ILE A 186 -22.57 -9.15 3.22
C ILE A 186 -23.53 -7.96 3.10
N THR A 187 -24.81 -8.21 2.89
CA THR A 187 -25.83 -7.16 2.81
C THR A 187 -25.92 -6.37 4.13
N TRP A 188 -25.91 -7.07 5.26
CA TRP A 188 -25.88 -6.44 6.57
C TRP A 188 -24.61 -5.59 6.74
N ALA A 189 -23.43 -6.15 6.41
CA ALA A 189 -22.18 -5.44 6.54
C ALA A 189 -22.10 -4.17 5.68
N ILE A 190 -22.65 -4.19 4.46
CA ILE A 190 -22.74 -3.00 3.59
C ILE A 190 -23.57 -1.89 4.25
N ASN A 191 -24.70 -2.25 4.90
CA ASN A 191 -25.56 -1.29 5.56
C ASN A 191 -24.97 -0.70 6.85
N GLU A 192 -24.19 -1.51 7.59
CA GLU A 192 -23.55 -1.09 8.85
C GLU A 192 -22.18 -0.46 8.67
N PHE A 193 -21.54 -0.64 7.51
CA PHE A 193 -20.19 -0.17 7.27
C PHE A 193 -20.10 1.36 7.28
N SER A 194 -19.19 1.87 8.11
CA SER A 194 -18.82 3.28 8.11
C SER A 194 -17.30 3.40 8.04
N LEU A 195 -16.81 4.14 7.05
CA LEU A 195 -15.38 4.37 6.88
C LEU A 195 -14.75 5.05 8.11
N THR A 196 -15.51 5.91 8.78
CA THR A 196 -15.08 6.64 9.99
C THR A 196 -15.07 5.76 11.24
N ALA A 197 -15.72 4.59 11.21
CA ALA A 197 -15.69 3.62 12.29
C ALA A 197 -14.49 2.69 12.22
N VAL A 198 -13.86 2.56 11.04
CA VAL A 198 -12.66 1.73 10.88
C VAL A 198 -11.54 2.26 11.80
N PRO A 199 -10.84 1.39 12.57
CA PRO A 199 -9.80 1.83 13.48
C PRO A 199 -8.70 2.64 12.80
N ASN A 200 -8.44 3.84 13.31
CA ASN A 200 -7.37 4.74 12.84
C ASN A 200 -6.03 4.33 13.49
N ILE A 201 -5.60 3.11 13.19
CA ILE A 201 -4.30 2.56 13.60
C ILE A 201 -3.74 1.71 12.46
N PRO A 202 -2.41 1.69 12.24
CA PRO A 202 -1.84 0.96 11.11
C PRO A 202 -1.85 -0.57 11.28
N GLU A 203 -1.88 -1.07 12.52
CA GLU A 203 -1.81 -2.50 12.83
C GLU A 203 -2.78 -2.87 13.94
N ILE A 204 -3.44 -4.02 13.79
CA ILE A 204 -4.26 -4.65 14.83
C ILE A 204 -3.68 -6.03 15.09
N GLN A 205 -3.28 -6.30 16.34
CA GLN A 205 -2.77 -7.61 16.71
C GLN A 205 -3.92 -8.60 16.82
N ILE A 206 -3.74 -9.74 16.17
CA ILE A 206 -4.68 -10.86 16.22
C ILE A 206 -4.08 -11.96 17.08
N SER A 207 -4.72 -12.27 18.20
CA SER A 207 -4.40 -13.46 18.98
C SER A 207 -5.23 -14.63 18.48
N GLN A 208 -4.59 -15.75 18.14
CA GLN A 208 -5.32 -17.00 17.90
C GLN A 208 -6.01 -17.42 19.20
N GLY A 209 -7.33 -17.49 19.19
CA GLY A 209 -8.09 -18.08 20.28
C GLY A 209 -7.80 -19.57 20.43
N GLN A 210 -8.18 -20.17 21.55
CA GLN A 210 -8.01 -21.61 21.82
C GLN A 210 -8.78 -22.52 20.85
N HIS A 211 -9.66 -21.96 20.00
CA HIS A 211 -10.32 -22.63 18.90
C HIS A 211 -9.77 -22.11 17.57
N PRO A 212 -9.54 -22.98 16.55
CA PRO A 212 -8.98 -22.60 15.26
C PRO A 212 -9.83 -21.58 14.47
N ASN A 213 -11.04 -21.27 14.92
CA ASN A 213 -11.99 -20.36 14.29
C ASN A 213 -12.39 -19.17 15.20
N SER A 214 -11.69 -18.90 16.30
CA SER A 214 -11.95 -17.71 17.11
C SER A 214 -10.73 -16.80 17.12
N THR A 215 -10.88 -15.63 16.54
CA THR A 215 -9.88 -14.57 16.52
C THR A 215 -10.25 -13.53 17.57
N LYS A 216 -9.31 -13.14 18.41
CA LYS A 216 -9.48 -12.00 19.32
C LYS A 216 -8.63 -10.85 18.83
N PHE A 217 -9.24 -9.68 18.75
CA PHE A 217 -8.57 -8.46 18.33
C PHE A 217 -8.11 -7.67 19.56
N THR A 218 -6.84 -7.29 19.55
CA THR A 218 -6.28 -6.39 20.58
C THR A 218 -5.84 -5.12 19.87
N HIS A 219 -6.54 -4.03 20.13
CA HIS A 219 -6.15 -2.71 19.64
C HIS A 219 -4.85 -2.31 20.35
N LEU A 220 -3.79 -2.14 19.59
CA LEU A 220 -2.54 -1.59 20.11
C LEU A 220 -2.76 -0.09 20.33
N SER A 221 -2.77 0.32 21.60
CA SER A 221 -2.82 1.75 21.97
C SER A 221 -1.61 2.47 21.37
N LYS A 222 -1.85 3.72 20.91
CA LYS A 222 -0.80 4.63 20.42
C LYS A 222 0.23 4.94 21.50
#